data_e74f49b4c5c5f8b207c4bb28a2d665d6
#
_entry.id   e74f49b4c5c5f8b207c4bb28a2d665d6
#
_cell.length_a   1.000
_cell.length_b   1.000
_cell.length_c   1.000
_cell.angle_alpha   90.00
_cell.angle_beta   90.00
_cell.angle_gamma   90.00
#
_symmetry.space_group_name_H-M   'P 1'
#
loop_
_entity.id
_entity.type
_entity.pdbx_description
1 polymer ?
#
loop_
_entity_poly.entity_id
_entity_poly.type
_entity_poly.pdbx_seq_one_letter_code
_entity_poly.pdbx_strand_id
1 'polypeptide(L)'
;IKVCYIGSVAQTSDRNEPIHWGRTGDPICISVYDHYAISKTIAERVIVESGIKHWVCLRQSGILYPTILKNYDPIMFHVPLRGVLEWCTVEDSGRVLANLCEESVPDEFWNRFYNIGSGPEYRLSNYELECKLMAAIHCPPPEKIFNPEWFVLRNFHGQWYLDSQVLEDYLHFRANTPIDEYFKHMADQLPWFFRLAVICPAPIIKLAMRPMAYKKKWGTQSWIKNNEKQRIAAYYGSIEAWKNIPDWKHQDLSRPTDKAIIFDHGYDEAKPVSEWTIEDMKQAATFRGGKCLSESMMKGDTATPLEWECQFGHRFKASPALILLGGHWCPECLPSPWNYDEIAKGNPFFAQVWYHNHSKEENNYYGEDIFDGWE
;
A
#
# COMPACT_ATOMS: atom_id res chain seq x y z
N ILE A 1 -21.09 8.25 -20.02
CA ILE A 1 -19.62 8.03 -19.91
C ILE A 1 -19.40 7.23 -18.64
N LYS A 2 -18.62 6.16 -18.73
CA LYS A 2 -18.09 5.37 -17.63
C LYS A 2 -16.61 5.70 -17.49
N VAL A 3 -16.13 5.90 -16.25
CA VAL A 3 -14.73 6.25 -15.98
C VAL A 3 -14.12 5.22 -15.03
N CYS A 4 -12.98 4.67 -15.44
CA CYS A 4 -12.14 3.84 -14.58
C CYS A 4 -10.89 4.63 -14.19
N TYR A 5 -10.66 4.76 -12.89
CA TYR A 5 -9.43 5.31 -12.35
C TYR A 5 -8.53 4.19 -11.83
N ILE A 6 -7.30 4.14 -12.30
CA ILE A 6 -6.29 3.22 -11.78
C ILE A 6 -5.56 3.92 -10.63
N GLY A 7 -6.01 3.60 -9.42
CA GLY A 7 -5.37 3.96 -8.16
C GLY A 7 -4.14 3.09 -7.85
N SER A 8 -3.76 3.01 -6.59
CA SER A 8 -2.58 2.25 -6.16
C SER A 8 -2.71 1.74 -4.73
N VAL A 9 -2.12 0.59 -4.45
CA VAL A 9 -1.90 0.09 -3.08
C VAL A 9 -1.06 1.06 -2.24
N ALA A 10 -0.31 1.95 -2.86
CA ALA A 10 0.51 2.95 -2.18
C ALA A 10 -0.27 3.91 -1.25
N GLN A 11 -1.61 3.93 -1.39
CA GLN A 11 -2.51 4.67 -0.50
C GLN A 11 -2.65 4.03 0.89
N THR A 12 -2.15 2.80 1.08
CA THR A 12 -2.30 2.02 2.32
C THR A 12 -0.94 1.56 2.81
N SER A 13 -0.23 2.44 3.49
CA SER A 13 1.09 2.22 4.05
C SER A 13 1.03 1.64 5.46
N ASP A 14 2.19 1.17 5.86
CA ASP A 14 2.61 0.74 7.18
C ASP A 14 1.85 -0.49 7.71
N ARG A 15 1.61 -1.42 6.81
CA ARG A 15 0.88 -2.66 7.05
C ARG A 15 1.81 -3.82 7.38
N ASN A 16 2.66 -3.66 8.40
CA ASN A 16 3.44 -4.78 8.92
C ASN A 16 2.55 -5.74 9.73
N GLU A 17 3.00 -6.99 9.91
CA GLU A 17 2.31 -7.91 10.80
C GLU A 17 2.19 -7.30 12.22
N PRO A 18 1.04 -7.44 12.88
CA PRO A 18 -0.11 -8.32 12.57
C PRO A 18 -1.22 -7.69 11.72
N ILE A 19 -1.05 -6.45 11.22
CA ILE A 19 -2.07 -5.70 10.49
C ILE A 19 -1.89 -5.71 8.97
N HIS A 20 -1.16 -6.67 8.45
CA HIS A 20 -0.78 -6.78 7.04
C HIS A 20 -1.91 -7.24 6.09
N TRP A 21 -3.07 -7.54 6.61
CA TRP A 21 -4.29 -7.74 5.83
C TRP A 21 -5.07 -6.43 5.73
N GLY A 22 -5.62 -6.15 4.55
CA GLY A 22 -6.40 -4.94 4.32
C GLY A 22 -7.50 -5.13 3.28
N ARG A 23 -8.40 -4.15 3.25
CA ARG A 23 -9.56 -4.09 2.34
C ARG A 23 -9.85 -2.65 1.93
N THR A 24 -10.72 -2.47 0.96
CA THR A 24 -11.26 -1.15 0.65
C THR A 24 -12.01 -0.57 1.87
N GLY A 25 -12.02 0.75 2.01
CA GLY A 25 -12.59 1.40 3.19
C GLY A 25 -11.67 1.53 4.39
N ASP A 26 -10.59 0.74 4.46
CA ASP A 26 -9.55 0.88 5.50
C ASP A 26 -8.88 2.27 5.46
N PRO A 27 -8.29 2.74 6.58
CA PRO A 27 -7.67 4.06 6.64
C PRO A 27 -6.64 4.30 5.55
N ILE A 28 -6.76 5.44 4.87
CA ILE A 28 -5.68 5.95 4.02
C ILE A 28 -4.49 6.31 4.90
N CYS A 29 -3.33 5.74 4.60
CA CYS A 29 -2.07 6.02 5.25
C CYS A 29 -0.98 6.04 4.19
N ILE A 30 -0.34 7.17 3.98
CA ILE A 30 0.66 7.36 2.94
C ILE A 30 2.06 7.26 3.54
N SER A 31 2.95 6.52 2.90
CA SER A 31 4.36 6.49 3.31
C SER A 31 4.97 7.89 3.24
N VAL A 32 5.75 8.24 4.27
CA VAL A 32 6.55 9.47 4.25
C VAL A 32 7.50 9.43 3.06
N TYR A 33 7.63 10.52 2.32
CA TYR A 33 8.39 10.66 1.05
C TYR A 33 7.75 9.97 -0.17
N ASP A 34 6.50 9.52 -0.09
CA ASP A 34 5.79 8.94 -1.25
C ASP A 34 4.83 9.93 -1.91
N HIS A 35 5.36 10.81 -2.75
CA HIS A 35 4.57 11.78 -3.52
C HIS A 35 3.66 11.11 -4.56
N TYR A 36 4.10 9.97 -5.10
CA TYR A 36 3.26 9.20 -6.00
C TYR A 36 1.95 8.79 -5.31
N ALA A 37 2.04 8.25 -4.10
CA ALA A 37 0.87 7.87 -3.32
C ALA A 37 -0.03 9.07 -2.98
N ILE A 38 0.56 10.22 -2.64
CA ILE A 38 -0.19 11.47 -2.43
C ILE A 38 -0.97 11.84 -3.69
N SER A 39 -0.30 11.91 -4.84
CA SER A 39 -0.93 12.27 -6.12
C SER A 39 -2.06 11.30 -6.50
N LYS A 40 -1.86 10.00 -6.29
CA LYS A 40 -2.87 8.96 -6.53
C LYS A 40 -4.08 9.13 -5.61
N THR A 41 -3.87 9.44 -4.34
CA THR A 41 -4.95 9.64 -3.36
C THR A 41 -5.78 10.89 -3.67
N ILE A 42 -5.12 11.99 -4.05
CA ILE A 42 -5.81 13.22 -4.47
C ILE A 42 -6.63 12.97 -5.74
N ALA A 43 -6.05 12.29 -6.74
CA ALA A 43 -6.75 11.99 -7.99
C ALA A 43 -7.96 11.08 -7.76
N GLU A 44 -7.87 10.07 -6.86
CA GLU A 44 -8.99 9.22 -6.49
C GLU A 44 -10.16 10.06 -5.92
N ARG A 45 -9.87 10.98 -4.98
CA ARG A 45 -10.85 11.94 -4.46
C ARG A 45 -11.51 12.75 -5.57
N VAL A 46 -10.71 13.31 -6.49
CA VAL A 46 -11.22 14.13 -7.60
C VAL A 46 -12.18 13.33 -8.48
N ILE A 47 -11.88 12.08 -8.79
CA ILE A 47 -12.76 11.23 -9.61
C ILE A 47 -14.07 10.94 -8.87
N VAL A 48 -14.02 10.55 -7.60
CA VAL A 48 -15.21 10.21 -6.82
C VAL A 48 -16.14 11.42 -6.65
N GLU A 49 -15.57 12.61 -6.42
CA GLU A 49 -16.33 13.86 -6.19
C GLU A 49 -16.63 14.62 -7.49
N SER A 50 -16.30 14.07 -8.65
CA SER A 50 -16.45 14.77 -9.95
C SER A 50 -17.89 14.92 -10.44
N GLY A 51 -18.85 14.24 -9.82
CA GLY A 51 -20.23 14.14 -10.33
C GLY A 51 -20.41 13.21 -11.53
N ILE A 52 -19.38 12.45 -11.92
CA ILE A 52 -19.50 11.41 -12.95
C ILE A 52 -20.44 10.31 -12.44
N LYS A 53 -21.45 9.97 -13.24
CA LYS A 53 -22.49 9.03 -12.84
C LYS A 53 -22.00 7.60 -12.61
N HIS A 54 -21.03 7.16 -13.42
CA HIS A 54 -20.46 5.81 -13.33
C HIS A 54 -18.93 5.92 -13.29
N TRP A 55 -18.38 5.75 -12.11
CA TRP A 55 -16.93 5.70 -11.88
C TRP A 55 -16.56 4.40 -11.16
N VAL A 56 -15.32 3.99 -11.30
CA VAL A 56 -14.72 2.92 -10.50
C VAL A 56 -13.27 3.29 -10.19
N CYS A 57 -12.85 3.05 -8.96
CA CYS A 57 -11.47 3.22 -8.53
C CYS A 57 -10.86 1.84 -8.28
N LEU A 58 -9.87 1.48 -9.08
CA LEU A 58 -9.14 0.22 -9.02
C LEU A 58 -7.76 0.47 -8.42
N ARG A 59 -7.52 0.01 -7.18
CA ARG A 59 -6.23 0.15 -6.49
C ARG A 59 -5.30 -0.98 -6.90
N GLN A 60 -4.41 -0.66 -7.86
CA GLN A 60 -3.44 -1.61 -8.38
C GLN A 60 -2.38 -1.94 -7.34
N SER A 61 -2.14 -3.22 -7.11
CA SER A 61 -1.00 -3.70 -6.32
C SER A 61 0.30 -3.68 -7.13
N GLY A 62 1.40 -4.18 -6.55
CA GLY A 62 2.65 -4.36 -7.27
C GLY A 62 2.48 -5.29 -8.48
N ILE A 63 3.01 -4.88 -9.62
CA ILE A 63 2.92 -5.65 -10.85
C ILE A 63 4.18 -6.49 -11.04
N LEU A 64 4.01 -7.80 -11.22
CA LEU A 64 5.07 -8.69 -11.67
C LEU A 64 5.14 -8.65 -13.19
N TYR A 65 6.31 -8.35 -13.73
CA TYR A 65 6.60 -8.29 -15.15
C TYR A 65 8.04 -8.70 -15.44
N PRO A 66 8.34 -9.25 -16.63
CA PRO A 66 9.66 -9.86 -16.89
C PRO A 66 10.85 -8.94 -16.63
N THR A 67 10.73 -7.65 -16.94
CA THR A 67 11.85 -6.73 -16.78
C THR A 67 12.05 -6.23 -15.35
N ILE A 68 11.21 -6.61 -14.38
CA ILE A 68 11.43 -6.31 -12.96
C ILE A 68 12.77 -6.87 -12.47
N LEU A 69 13.20 -7.99 -13.02
CA LEU A 69 14.51 -8.62 -12.75
C LEU A 69 15.71 -7.79 -13.23
N LYS A 70 15.46 -6.74 -14.03
CA LYS A 70 16.51 -5.80 -14.49
C LYS A 70 16.51 -4.51 -13.67
N ASN A 71 15.52 -4.32 -12.80
CA ASN A 71 15.40 -3.10 -12.02
C ASN A 71 16.54 -3.04 -10.99
N TYR A 72 17.41 -2.07 -11.17
CA TYR A 72 18.49 -1.73 -10.27
C TYR A 72 18.10 -0.46 -9.51
N ASP A 73 17.19 -0.62 -8.54
CA ASP A 73 16.57 0.50 -7.83
C ASP A 73 16.67 0.31 -6.30
N PRO A 74 17.09 1.35 -5.56
CA PRO A 74 17.12 1.36 -4.10
C PRO A 74 15.77 1.01 -3.43
N ILE A 75 14.65 1.18 -4.13
CA ILE A 75 13.31 0.91 -3.61
C ILE A 75 13.15 -0.51 -3.06
N MET A 76 13.93 -1.47 -3.58
CA MET A 76 13.92 -2.84 -3.06
C MET A 76 14.28 -2.92 -1.57
N PHE A 77 15.09 -1.97 -1.07
CA PHE A 77 15.46 -1.89 0.34
C PHE A 77 14.50 -1.03 1.18
N HIS A 78 13.54 -0.34 0.53
CA HIS A 78 12.51 0.42 1.24
C HIS A 78 11.34 -0.46 1.72
N VAL A 79 11.42 -1.77 1.50
CA VAL A 79 10.42 -2.73 1.92
C VAL A 79 10.97 -3.52 3.10
N PRO A 80 10.26 -3.61 4.24
CA PRO A 80 10.64 -4.51 5.32
C PRO A 80 10.73 -5.96 4.84
N LEU A 81 11.66 -6.76 5.37
CA LEU A 81 11.81 -8.17 4.96
C LEU A 81 10.52 -8.98 5.12
N ARG A 82 9.74 -8.70 6.17
CA ARG A 82 8.42 -9.32 6.39
C ARG A 82 7.24 -8.45 5.91
N GLY A 83 7.51 -7.29 5.28
CA GLY A 83 6.49 -6.51 4.59
C GLY A 83 5.86 -7.36 3.48
N VAL A 84 4.54 -7.25 3.31
CA VAL A 84 3.79 -8.12 2.41
C VAL A 84 3.17 -7.37 1.24
N LEU A 85 2.93 -8.10 0.15
CA LEU A 85 2.13 -7.61 -0.95
C LEU A 85 1.40 -8.78 -1.63
N GLU A 86 0.13 -8.58 -1.99
CA GLU A 86 -0.56 -9.45 -2.93
C GLU A 86 -0.26 -8.92 -4.34
N TRP A 87 0.69 -9.56 -5.00
CA TRP A 87 1.16 -9.16 -6.33
C TRP A 87 0.10 -9.42 -7.40
N CYS A 88 0.23 -8.72 -8.52
CA CYS A 88 -0.58 -8.95 -9.72
C CYS A 88 0.33 -9.19 -10.92
N THR A 89 0.01 -10.15 -11.78
CA THR A 89 0.74 -10.31 -13.04
C THR A 89 0.38 -9.18 -14.01
N VAL A 90 1.30 -8.82 -14.89
CA VAL A 90 1.03 -7.77 -15.89
C VAL A 90 -0.11 -8.19 -16.83
N GLU A 91 -0.23 -9.49 -17.11
CA GLU A 91 -1.30 -10.05 -17.93
C GLU A 91 -2.66 -9.97 -17.25
N ASP A 92 -2.73 -10.27 -15.93
CA ASP A 92 -3.97 -10.11 -15.15
C ASP A 92 -4.37 -8.64 -15.08
N SER A 93 -3.43 -7.74 -14.83
CA SER A 93 -3.70 -6.28 -14.86
C SER A 93 -4.23 -5.83 -16.21
N GLY A 94 -3.70 -6.36 -17.31
CA GLY A 94 -4.22 -6.09 -18.65
C GLY A 94 -5.63 -6.62 -18.87
N ARG A 95 -5.93 -7.84 -18.38
CA ARG A 95 -7.28 -8.45 -18.50
C ARG A 95 -8.32 -7.68 -17.67
N VAL A 96 -7.97 -7.16 -16.50
CA VAL A 96 -8.87 -6.27 -15.75
C VAL A 96 -9.39 -5.15 -16.65
N LEU A 97 -8.50 -4.46 -17.38
CA LEU A 97 -8.88 -3.34 -18.23
C LEU A 97 -9.67 -3.79 -19.45
N ALA A 98 -9.32 -4.93 -20.04
CA ALA A 98 -10.04 -5.48 -21.18
C ALA A 98 -11.47 -5.90 -20.79
N ASN A 99 -11.60 -6.69 -19.71
CA ASN A 99 -12.89 -7.22 -19.26
C ASN A 99 -13.80 -6.12 -18.70
N LEU A 100 -13.23 -5.04 -18.15
CA LEU A 100 -14.01 -3.87 -17.73
C LEU A 100 -14.73 -3.17 -18.89
N CYS A 101 -14.24 -3.32 -20.13
CA CYS A 101 -14.86 -2.74 -21.32
C CYS A 101 -16.03 -3.57 -21.87
N GLU A 102 -16.29 -4.75 -21.30
CA GLU A 102 -17.39 -5.61 -21.75
C GLU A 102 -18.76 -5.02 -21.33
N GLU A 103 -19.77 -5.23 -22.18
CA GLU A 103 -21.13 -4.77 -21.91
C GLU A 103 -21.78 -5.51 -20.74
N SER A 104 -21.27 -6.70 -20.42
CA SER A 104 -21.76 -7.56 -19.33
C SER A 104 -21.47 -7.05 -17.93
N VAL A 105 -20.62 -6.02 -17.76
CA VAL A 105 -20.31 -5.45 -16.45
C VAL A 105 -21.54 -4.80 -15.83
N PRO A 106 -22.08 -5.33 -14.71
CA PRO A 106 -23.35 -4.92 -14.17
C PRO A 106 -23.30 -3.52 -13.53
N ASP A 107 -24.47 -2.90 -13.37
CA ASP A 107 -24.54 -1.52 -12.85
C ASP A 107 -24.05 -1.39 -11.38
N GLU A 108 -24.22 -2.40 -10.54
CA GLU A 108 -23.74 -2.42 -9.15
C GLU A 108 -22.21 -2.45 -9.01
N PHE A 109 -21.49 -2.78 -10.07
CA PHE A 109 -20.03 -2.70 -10.14
C PHE A 109 -19.54 -1.26 -10.04
N TRP A 110 -20.28 -0.31 -10.56
CA TRP A 110 -19.88 1.10 -10.61
C TRP A 110 -20.09 1.81 -9.26
N ASN A 111 -19.40 2.94 -9.11
CA ASN A 111 -19.38 3.78 -7.90
C ASN A 111 -18.80 3.02 -6.70
N ARG A 112 -17.73 2.26 -6.94
CA ARG A 112 -17.04 1.40 -5.99
C ARG A 112 -15.54 1.52 -6.09
N PHE A 113 -14.90 0.97 -5.05
CA PHE A 113 -13.45 0.78 -4.97
C PHE A 113 -13.15 -0.71 -4.98
N TYR A 114 -12.08 -1.11 -5.64
CA TYR A 114 -11.62 -2.49 -5.66
C TYR A 114 -10.10 -2.57 -5.59
N ASN A 115 -9.58 -3.61 -4.96
CA ASN A 115 -8.17 -3.95 -4.94
C ASN A 115 -7.85 -4.95 -6.05
N ILE A 116 -6.81 -4.68 -6.83
CA ILE A 116 -6.33 -5.58 -7.90
C ILE A 116 -5.19 -6.43 -7.37
N GLY A 117 -5.35 -7.75 -7.41
CA GLY A 117 -4.33 -8.74 -7.06
C GLY A 117 -4.60 -10.07 -7.74
N SER A 118 -3.55 -10.85 -8.06
CA SER A 118 -3.69 -12.15 -8.73
C SER A 118 -4.09 -13.30 -7.79
N GLY A 119 -4.47 -12.98 -6.56
CA GLY A 119 -5.04 -13.95 -5.63
C GLY A 119 -4.04 -14.58 -4.65
N PRO A 120 -4.47 -15.61 -3.91
CA PRO A 120 -3.73 -16.13 -2.75
C PRO A 120 -2.30 -16.60 -3.05
N GLU A 121 -2.04 -17.22 -4.19
CA GLU A 121 -0.70 -17.68 -4.55
C GLU A 121 0.30 -16.53 -4.74
N TYR A 122 -0.19 -15.33 -5.01
CA TYR A 122 0.60 -14.13 -5.23
C TYR A 122 0.78 -13.29 -3.96
N ARG A 123 0.38 -13.80 -2.80
CA ARG A 123 0.60 -13.20 -1.48
C ARG A 123 1.98 -13.58 -0.99
N LEU A 124 2.92 -12.67 -1.09
CA LEU A 124 4.31 -12.88 -0.69
C LEU A 124 4.73 -11.86 0.36
N SER A 125 5.63 -12.26 1.25
CA SER A 125 6.49 -11.32 1.96
C SER A 125 7.61 -10.84 1.01
N ASN A 126 8.25 -9.73 1.38
CA ASN A 126 9.38 -9.22 0.60
C ASN A 126 10.52 -10.25 0.53
N TYR A 127 10.80 -10.92 1.64
CA TYR A 127 11.83 -11.97 1.65
C TYR A 127 11.46 -13.15 0.72
N GLU A 128 10.20 -13.60 0.73
CA GLU A 128 9.74 -14.64 -0.21
C GLU A 128 9.85 -14.21 -1.67
N LEU A 129 9.49 -12.93 -1.95
CA LEU A 129 9.66 -12.36 -3.29
C LEU A 129 11.12 -12.38 -3.73
N GLU A 130 12.03 -11.87 -2.89
CA GLU A 130 13.47 -11.85 -3.19
C GLU A 130 14.01 -13.26 -3.42
N CYS A 131 13.62 -14.24 -2.59
CA CYS A 131 13.98 -15.63 -2.80
C CYS A 131 13.54 -16.16 -4.17
N LYS A 132 12.28 -15.90 -4.56
CA LYS A 132 11.74 -16.34 -5.85
C LYS A 132 12.41 -15.64 -7.03
N LEU A 133 12.65 -14.33 -6.94
CA LEU A 133 13.35 -13.58 -7.98
C LEU A 133 14.79 -14.12 -8.17
N MET A 134 15.52 -14.32 -7.08
CA MET A 134 16.88 -14.85 -7.12
C MET A 134 16.92 -16.29 -7.66
N ALA A 135 16.02 -17.15 -7.21
CA ALA A 135 15.92 -18.53 -7.69
C ALA A 135 15.62 -18.61 -9.19
N ALA A 136 14.72 -17.75 -9.69
CA ALA A 136 14.33 -17.73 -11.11
C ALA A 136 15.51 -17.47 -12.06
N ILE A 137 16.49 -16.68 -11.63
CA ILE A 137 17.71 -16.37 -12.40
C ILE A 137 18.94 -17.17 -11.94
N HIS A 138 18.73 -18.19 -11.12
CA HIS A 138 19.81 -19.02 -10.55
C HIS A 138 20.86 -18.22 -9.75
N CYS A 139 20.46 -17.11 -9.16
CA CYS A 139 21.29 -16.29 -8.30
C CYS A 139 21.40 -16.89 -6.89
N PRO A 140 22.51 -16.68 -6.15
CA PRO A 140 22.55 -17.03 -4.74
C PRO A 140 21.41 -16.37 -3.94
N PRO A 141 20.97 -16.98 -2.82
CA PRO A 141 19.85 -16.46 -2.04
C PRO A 141 20.18 -15.10 -1.39
N PRO A 142 19.13 -14.32 -1.01
CA PRO A 142 19.27 -12.95 -0.50
C PRO A 142 20.30 -12.80 0.63
N GLU A 143 20.39 -13.78 1.55
CA GLU A 143 21.31 -13.76 2.70
C GLU A 143 22.78 -13.72 2.32
N LYS A 144 23.13 -14.20 1.13
CA LYS A 144 24.50 -14.16 0.61
C LYS A 144 24.83 -12.88 -0.14
N ILE A 145 23.81 -12.13 -0.56
CA ILE A 145 23.94 -10.97 -1.47
C ILE A 145 23.72 -9.66 -0.74
N PHE A 146 22.75 -9.63 0.18
CA PHE A 146 22.37 -8.41 0.89
C PHE A 146 22.82 -8.45 2.35
N ASN A 147 22.80 -7.31 3.00
CA ASN A 147 22.85 -7.22 4.44
C ASN A 147 21.44 -6.92 4.98
N PRO A 148 21.03 -7.50 6.11
CA PRO A 148 19.68 -7.25 6.65
C PRO A 148 19.43 -5.79 7.00
N GLU A 149 20.45 -5.05 7.46
CA GLU A 149 20.37 -3.64 7.78
C GLU A 149 20.19 -2.71 6.56
N TRP A 150 20.26 -3.25 5.33
CA TRP A 150 19.91 -2.48 4.14
C TRP A 150 18.39 -2.32 4.00
N PHE A 151 17.61 -3.26 4.52
CA PHE A 151 16.15 -3.22 4.48
C PHE A 151 15.62 -2.35 5.63
N VAL A 152 14.57 -1.61 5.35
CA VAL A 152 13.89 -0.79 6.36
C VAL A 152 13.02 -1.63 7.29
N LEU A 153 12.51 -1.01 8.36
CA LEU A 153 11.65 -1.68 9.33
C LEU A 153 10.17 -1.31 9.16
N ARG A 154 9.88 -0.16 8.57
CA ARG A 154 8.52 0.37 8.43
C ARG A 154 8.40 1.38 7.26
N ASN A 155 7.25 2.03 7.11
CA ASN A 155 7.00 3.12 6.15
C ASN A 155 7.00 2.68 4.70
N PHE A 156 6.45 1.51 4.42
CA PHE A 156 6.22 1.07 3.04
C PHE A 156 4.78 0.60 2.85
N HIS A 157 4.25 0.83 1.68
CA HIS A 157 2.93 0.35 1.31
C HIS A 157 2.97 -1.13 0.96
N GLY A 158 1.92 -1.84 1.29
CA GLY A 158 1.78 -3.24 0.92
C GLY A 158 0.88 -3.97 1.90
N GLN A 159 0.02 -4.80 1.36
CA GLN A 159 -0.90 -5.61 2.15
C GLN A 159 -1.34 -6.83 1.33
N TRP A 160 -1.79 -7.86 2.03
CA TRP A 160 -2.64 -8.89 1.46
C TRP A 160 -4.09 -8.44 1.50
N TYR A 161 -4.86 -8.78 0.48
CA TYR A 161 -6.23 -8.32 0.39
C TYR A 161 -7.22 -9.32 0.94
N LEU A 162 -8.16 -8.82 1.73
CA LEU A 162 -9.35 -9.56 2.17
C LEU A 162 -10.42 -9.61 1.08
N ASP A 163 -10.39 -8.65 0.16
CA ASP A 163 -11.47 -8.34 -0.77
C ASP A 163 -11.06 -8.37 -2.26
N SER A 164 -9.84 -8.75 -2.60
CA SER A 164 -9.43 -8.83 -4.03
C SER A 164 -10.23 -9.85 -4.84
N GLN A 165 -10.89 -10.82 -4.17
CA GLN A 165 -11.77 -11.77 -4.81
C GLN A 165 -13.03 -11.10 -5.39
N VAL A 166 -13.52 -10.03 -4.78
CA VAL A 166 -14.72 -9.32 -5.24
C VAL A 166 -14.55 -8.80 -6.67
N LEU A 167 -13.36 -8.27 -7.00
CA LEU A 167 -13.08 -7.82 -8.36
C LEU A 167 -13.01 -8.99 -9.34
N GLU A 168 -12.42 -10.12 -8.92
CA GLU A 168 -12.37 -11.35 -9.73
C GLU A 168 -13.77 -11.88 -10.02
N ASP A 169 -14.66 -11.86 -9.05
CA ASP A 169 -16.04 -12.33 -9.20
C ASP A 169 -16.82 -11.53 -10.25
N TYR A 170 -16.50 -10.24 -10.43
CA TYR A 170 -17.09 -9.40 -11.47
C TYR A 170 -16.41 -9.53 -12.82
N LEU A 171 -15.09 -9.57 -12.86
CA LEU A 171 -14.33 -9.39 -14.10
C LEU A 171 -13.63 -10.66 -14.60
N HIS A 172 -13.51 -11.71 -13.80
CA HIS A 172 -12.88 -12.99 -14.18
C HIS A 172 -11.54 -12.81 -14.90
N PHE A 173 -10.65 -12.00 -14.29
CA PHE A 173 -9.41 -11.57 -14.93
C PHE A 173 -8.19 -12.42 -14.61
N ARG A 174 -8.25 -13.26 -13.56
CA ARG A 174 -7.10 -14.06 -13.12
C ARG A 174 -6.87 -15.26 -14.04
N ALA A 175 -5.63 -15.40 -14.52
CA ALA A 175 -5.21 -16.60 -15.24
C ALA A 175 -5.01 -17.80 -14.31
N ASN A 176 -4.84 -17.57 -13.00
CA ASN A 176 -4.50 -18.59 -12.02
C ASN A 176 -3.24 -19.39 -12.39
N THR A 177 -2.28 -18.74 -13.06
CA THR A 177 -0.98 -19.35 -13.37
C THR A 177 -0.24 -19.62 -12.05
N PRO A 178 0.27 -20.84 -11.81
CA PRO A 178 1.06 -21.13 -10.63
C PRO A 178 2.25 -20.17 -10.51
N ILE A 179 2.48 -19.65 -9.30
CA ILE A 179 3.46 -18.57 -9.11
C ILE A 179 4.88 -18.95 -9.55
N ASP A 180 5.32 -20.17 -9.30
CA ASP A 180 6.67 -20.62 -9.68
C ASP A 180 6.80 -20.78 -11.20
N GLU A 181 5.72 -21.16 -11.89
CA GLU A 181 5.66 -21.16 -13.34
C GLU A 181 5.75 -19.74 -13.89
N TYR A 182 5.08 -18.78 -13.27
CA TYR A 182 5.14 -17.38 -13.67
C TYR A 182 6.54 -16.79 -13.51
N PHE A 183 7.23 -17.04 -12.39
CA PHE A 183 8.61 -16.61 -12.19
C PHE A 183 9.55 -17.22 -13.23
N LYS A 184 9.38 -18.50 -13.56
CA LYS A 184 10.13 -19.15 -14.65
C LYS A 184 9.85 -18.46 -15.98
N HIS A 185 8.59 -18.19 -16.30
CA HIS A 185 8.21 -17.47 -17.52
C HIS A 185 8.87 -16.09 -17.60
N MET A 186 8.89 -15.33 -16.50
CA MET A 186 9.61 -14.05 -16.45
C MET A 186 11.11 -14.22 -16.73
N ALA A 187 11.74 -15.22 -16.12
CA ALA A 187 13.15 -15.49 -16.30
C ALA A 187 13.51 -15.92 -17.74
N ASP A 188 12.62 -16.69 -18.40
CA ASP A 188 12.82 -17.13 -19.79
C ASP A 188 12.79 -15.96 -20.80
N GLN A 189 12.17 -14.84 -20.44
CA GLN A 189 12.16 -13.61 -21.26
C GLN A 189 13.41 -12.74 -21.08
N LEU A 190 14.29 -13.08 -20.14
CA LEU A 190 15.51 -12.34 -19.92
C LEU A 190 16.60 -12.72 -20.95
N PRO A 191 17.52 -11.80 -21.28
CA PRO A 191 18.68 -12.13 -22.06
C PRO A 191 19.48 -13.29 -21.45
N TRP A 192 20.00 -14.16 -22.30
CA TRP A 192 20.71 -15.38 -21.90
C TRP A 192 21.83 -15.16 -20.88
N PHE A 193 22.47 -14.00 -20.87
CA PHE A 193 23.57 -13.70 -19.96
C PHE A 193 23.13 -13.58 -18.48
N PHE A 194 21.83 -13.36 -18.20
CA PHE A 194 21.32 -13.44 -16.83
C PHE A 194 21.51 -14.83 -16.22
N ARG A 195 21.49 -15.87 -17.04
CA ARG A 195 21.75 -17.25 -16.60
C ARG A 195 23.20 -17.47 -16.11
N LEU A 196 24.11 -16.54 -16.44
CA LEU A 196 25.49 -16.58 -15.93
C LEU A 196 25.57 -16.21 -14.44
N ALA A 197 24.49 -15.70 -13.83
CA ALA A 197 24.44 -15.45 -12.39
C ALA A 197 24.76 -16.71 -11.56
N VAL A 198 24.45 -17.90 -12.09
CA VAL A 198 24.75 -19.19 -11.44
C VAL A 198 26.27 -19.43 -11.19
N ILE A 199 27.14 -18.91 -12.05
CA ILE A 199 28.59 -19.06 -11.92
C ILE A 199 29.23 -17.84 -11.24
N CYS A 200 28.48 -16.78 -10.98
CA CYS A 200 29.03 -15.58 -10.36
C CYS A 200 29.08 -15.76 -8.83
N PRO A 201 30.26 -15.62 -8.21
CA PRO A 201 30.39 -15.72 -6.76
C PRO A 201 29.56 -14.68 -6.03
N ALA A 202 28.83 -15.10 -4.98
CA ALA A 202 27.95 -14.22 -4.19
C ALA A 202 28.62 -12.92 -3.70
N PRO A 203 29.90 -12.89 -3.27
CA PRO A 203 30.59 -11.65 -2.89
C PRO A 203 30.69 -10.63 -4.03
N ILE A 204 30.82 -11.09 -5.28
CA ILE A 204 30.89 -10.20 -6.45
C ILE A 204 29.51 -9.59 -6.70
N ILE A 205 28.45 -10.40 -6.64
CA ILE A 205 27.08 -9.91 -6.77
C ILE A 205 26.77 -8.90 -5.65
N LYS A 206 27.13 -9.23 -4.41
CA LYS A 206 26.97 -8.32 -3.26
C LYS A 206 27.69 -6.99 -3.48
N LEU A 207 28.91 -7.02 -4.00
CA LEU A 207 29.66 -5.80 -4.33
C LEU A 207 28.96 -4.97 -5.41
N ALA A 208 28.39 -5.62 -6.42
CA ALA A 208 27.61 -4.96 -7.47
C ALA A 208 26.29 -4.36 -6.97
N MET A 209 25.64 -5.00 -5.99
CA MET A 209 24.37 -4.52 -5.40
C MET A 209 24.55 -3.41 -4.35
N ARG A 210 25.71 -3.37 -3.70
CA ARG A 210 26.02 -2.40 -2.64
C ARG A 210 25.76 -0.92 -3.00
N PRO A 211 26.09 -0.42 -4.21
CA PRO A 211 25.82 0.96 -4.59
C PRO A 211 24.35 1.37 -4.46
N MET A 212 23.40 0.46 -4.60
CA MET A 212 21.98 0.78 -4.41
C MET A 212 21.66 1.15 -2.96
N ALA A 213 22.16 0.38 -1.99
CA ALA A 213 21.98 0.67 -0.57
C ALA A 213 22.63 2.00 -0.16
N TYR A 214 23.65 2.46 -0.88
CA TYR A 214 24.40 3.69 -0.61
C TYR A 214 24.13 4.82 -1.62
N LYS A 215 23.16 4.68 -2.53
CA LYS A 215 22.81 5.70 -3.52
C LYS A 215 22.40 6.99 -2.81
N LYS A 216 22.99 8.12 -3.23
CA LYS A 216 22.65 9.43 -2.66
C LYS A 216 21.14 9.69 -2.74
N LYS A 217 20.56 10.24 -1.68
CA LYS A 217 19.13 10.50 -1.47
C LYS A 217 18.25 9.25 -1.25
N TRP A 218 18.49 8.14 -1.97
CA TRP A 218 17.56 7.01 -2.04
C TRP A 218 18.05 5.75 -1.34
N GLY A 219 19.36 5.61 -1.18
CA GLY A 219 19.94 4.43 -0.53
C GLY A 219 19.77 4.51 0.99
N THR A 220 19.23 3.46 1.59
CA THR A 220 18.94 3.37 3.02
C THR A 220 20.19 3.59 3.88
N GLN A 221 21.33 3.09 3.44
CA GLN A 221 22.60 3.27 4.14
C GLN A 221 23.22 4.66 3.93
N SER A 222 22.80 5.38 2.89
CA SER A 222 23.14 6.79 2.72
C SER A 222 22.50 7.63 3.81
N TRP A 223 21.24 7.34 4.18
CA TRP A 223 20.54 8.05 5.25
C TRP A 223 21.25 7.88 6.61
N ILE A 224 21.66 6.64 6.90
CA ILE A 224 22.41 6.33 8.14
C ILE A 224 23.74 7.07 8.16
N LYS A 225 24.52 6.97 7.08
CA LYS A 225 25.84 7.60 6.95
C LYS A 225 25.76 9.13 7.11
N ASN A 226 24.73 9.74 6.56
CA ASN A 226 24.56 11.20 6.56
C ASN A 226 23.76 11.69 7.77
N ASN A 227 23.33 10.78 8.67
CA ASN A 227 22.50 11.09 9.84
C ASN A 227 21.21 11.87 9.46
N GLU A 228 20.52 11.40 8.42
CA GLU A 228 19.28 12.00 7.93
C GLU A 228 18.12 11.67 8.89
N LYS A 229 17.99 12.44 9.97
CA LYS A 229 17.14 12.15 11.13
C LYS A 229 15.69 11.84 10.75
N GLN A 230 15.09 12.63 9.84
CA GLN A 230 13.70 12.43 9.43
C GLN A 230 13.50 11.12 8.65
N ARG A 231 14.43 10.78 7.73
CA ARG A 231 14.40 9.51 7.01
C ARG A 231 14.64 8.32 7.95
N ILE A 232 15.58 8.44 8.88
CA ILE A 232 15.83 7.41 9.90
C ILE A 232 14.57 7.20 10.74
N ALA A 233 13.95 8.29 11.22
CA ALA A 233 12.69 8.20 11.97
C ALA A 233 11.58 7.56 11.13
N ALA A 234 11.39 7.96 9.88
CA ALA A 234 10.34 7.44 9.02
C ALA A 234 10.51 5.93 8.74
N TYR A 235 11.72 5.49 8.39
CA TYR A 235 11.95 4.15 7.85
C TYR A 235 12.47 3.13 8.87
N TYR A 236 13.15 3.58 9.92
CA TYR A 236 13.73 2.70 10.95
C TYR A 236 13.19 2.98 12.35
N GLY A 237 12.46 4.07 12.55
CA GLY A 237 12.02 4.54 13.87
C GLY A 237 13.13 5.28 14.60
N SER A 238 14.32 4.70 14.72
CA SER A 238 15.50 5.33 15.34
C SER A 238 16.80 4.72 14.81
N ILE A 239 17.91 5.39 15.11
CA ILE A 239 19.26 4.85 14.81
C ILE A 239 19.58 3.63 15.68
N GLU A 240 19.02 3.55 16.88
CA GLU A 240 19.15 2.40 17.79
C GLU A 240 18.40 1.20 17.22
N ALA A 241 17.19 1.39 16.67
CA ALA A 241 16.44 0.34 16.03
C ALA A 241 17.20 -0.23 14.83
N TRP A 242 17.80 0.62 13.98
CA TRP A 242 18.66 0.19 12.89
C TRP A 242 19.88 -0.61 13.39
N LYS A 243 20.59 -0.16 14.45
CA LYS A 243 21.75 -0.88 15.01
C LYS A 243 21.38 -2.24 15.59
N ASN A 244 20.15 -2.40 16.05
CA ASN A 244 19.65 -3.64 16.64
C ASN A 244 19.05 -4.59 15.62
N ILE A 245 19.08 -4.28 14.31
CA ILE A 245 18.66 -5.23 13.27
C ILE A 245 19.53 -6.49 13.38
N PRO A 246 18.92 -7.67 13.58
CA PRO A 246 19.68 -8.91 13.73
C PRO A 246 20.42 -9.28 12.43
N ASP A 247 21.47 -10.08 12.54
CA ASP A 247 22.09 -10.72 11.39
C ASP A 247 21.14 -11.76 10.77
N TRP A 248 21.45 -12.24 9.57
CA TRP A 248 20.62 -13.21 8.84
C TRP A 248 20.31 -14.49 9.62
N LYS A 249 21.19 -14.91 10.50
CA LYS A 249 21.00 -16.13 11.30
C LYS A 249 19.92 -15.96 12.37
N HIS A 250 19.72 -14.72 12.83
CA HIS A 250 18.80 -14.38 13.92
C HIS A 250 17.59 -13.58 13.46
N GLN A 251 17.46 -13.33 12.13
CA GLN A 251 16.27 -12.71 11.56
C GLN A 251 15.07 -13.64 11.67
N ASP A 252 13.93 -13.09 12.03
CA ASP A 252 12.65 -13.75 11.81
C ASP A 252 12.27 -13.59 10.33
N LEU A 253 12.39 -14.67 9.57
CA LEU A 253 12.04 -14.76 8.15
C LEU A 253 10.80 -15.62 7.94
N SER A 254 10.09 -15.95 9.00
CA SER A 254 8.84 -16.71 8.91
C SER A 254 7.81 -15.94 8.08
N ARG A 255 7.01 -16.70 7.32
CA ARG A 255 5.87 -16.12 6.61
C ARG A 255 4.92 -15.47 7.62
N PRO A 256 4.45 -14.23 7.38
CA PRO A 256 3.42 -13.61 8.19
C PRO A 256 2.15 -14.45 8.27
N THR A 257 1.41 -14.31 9.37
CA THR A 257 0.23 -15.14 9.64
C THR A 257 -0.90 -14.94 8.64
N ASP A 258 -1.62 -16.01 8.32
CA ASP A 258 -2.84 -15.90 7.52
C ASP A 258 -4.05 -15.37 8.34
N LYS A 259 -3.86 -15.15 9.65
CA LYS A 259 -4.91 -14.59 10.50
C LYS A 259 -4.98 -13.07 10.32
N ALA A 260 -6.09 -12.62 9.74
CA ALA A 260 -6.35 -11.20 9.55
C ALA A 260 -6.81 -10.51 10.85
N ILE A 261 -6.35 -9.28 11.06
CA ILE A 261 -6.98 -8.33 11.97
C ILE A 261 -7.89 -7.45 11.11
N ILE A 262 -9.18 -7.44 11.42
CA ILE A 262 -10.17 -6.61 10.72
C ILE A 262 -10.29 -5.30 11.47
N PHE A 263 -10.10 -4.19 10.75
CA PHE A 263 -10.28 -2.86 11.34
C PHE A 263 -11.75 -2.51 11.51
N ASP A 264 -12.03 -1.86 12.62
CA ASP A 264 -13.32 -1.22 12.87
C ASP A 264 -13.42 0.08 12.06
N HIS A 265 -14.51 0.28 11.35
CA HIS A 265 -14.74 1.50 10.58
C HIS A 265 -15.64 2.51 11.33
N GLY A 266 -16.09 2.16 12.54
CA GLY A 266 -16.86 3.03 13.44
C GLY A 266 -18.33 3.15 13.07
N TYR A 267 -18.85 2.20 12.29
CA TYR A 267 -20.28 2.06 11.99
C TYR A 267 -20.62 0.58 11.76
N ASP A 268 -21.91 0.25 11.70
CA ASP A 268 -22.36 -1.12 11.44
C ASP A 268 -22.16 -1.51 9.97
N GLU A 269 -21.07 -2.20 9.68
CA GLU A 269 -20.71 -2.66 8.34
C GLU A 269 -21.56 -3.85 7.85
N ALA A 270 -22.29 -4.52 8.74
CA ALA A 270 -23.25 -5.56 8.34
C ALA A 270 -24.51 -4.98 7.73
N LYS A 271 -24.76 -3.69 7.97
CA LYS A 271 -25.90 -2.95 7.43
C LYS A 271 -25.72 -2.72 5.93
N PRO A 272 -26.69 -3.12 5.08
CA PRO A 272 -26.62 -2.87 3.64
C PRO A 272 -26.46 -1.37 3.33
N VAL A 273 -25.64 -1.03 2.33
CA VAL A 273 -25.40 0.36 1.90
C VAL A 273 -26.71 1.10 1.60
N SER A 274 -27.68 0.42 1.00
CA SER A 274 -29.02 0.98 0.72
C SER A 274 -29.82 1.38 1.96
N GLU A 275 -29.37 0.96 3.14
CA GLU A 275 -30.01 1.27 4.42
C GLU A 275 -29.25 2.32 5.24
N TRP A 276 -28.12 2.79 4.78
CA TRP A 276 -27.33 3.81 5.46
C TRP A 276 -28.13 5.10 5.66
N THR A 277 -27.94 5.72 6.81
CA THR A 277 -28.59 6.94 7.24
C THR A 277 -27.58 7.94 7.77
N ILE A 278 -28.02 9.12 8.10
CA ILE A 278 -27.16 10.16 8.69
C ILE A 278 -26.53 9.71 10.02
N GLU A 279 -27.15 8.78 10.74
CA GLU A 279 -26.60 8.28 12.01
C GLU A 279 -25.36 7.41 11.77
N ASP A 280 -25.33 6.61 10.70
CA ASP A 280 -24.14 5.85 10.31
C ASP A 280 -22.97 6.79 9.98
N MET A 281 -23.27 7.91 9.31
CA MET A 281 -22.29 8.96 8.99
C MET A 281 -21.74 9.64 10.24
N LYS A 282 -22.62 9.96 11.22
CA LYS A 282 -22.22 10.56 12.50
C LYS A 282 -21.36 9.61 13.33
N GLN A 283 -21.68 8.32 13.36
CA GLN A 283 -20.88 7.30 14.05
C GLN A 283 -19.50 7.19 13.43
N ALA A 284 -19.41 7.02 12.10
CA ALA A 284 -18.15 6.95 11.37
C ALA A 284 -17.29 8.21 11.57
N ALA A 285 -17.89 9.40 11.56
CA ALA A 285 -17.19 10.66 11.81
C ALA A 285 -16.62 10.73 13.23
N THR A 286 -17.41 10.33 14.22
CA THR A 286 -16.98 10.29 15.62
C THR A 286 -15.78 9.36 15.81
N PHE A 287 -15.84 8.20 15.19
CA PHE A 287 -14.72 7.25 15.24
C PHE A 287 -13.46 7.75 14.53
N ARG A 288 -13.59 8.70 13.61
CA ARG A 288 -12.48 9.41 12.94
C ARG A 288 -12.04 10.68 13.70
N GLY A 289 -12.49 10.84 14.95
CA GLY A 289 -12.16 11.99 15.79
C GLY A 289 -12.82 13.29 15.34
N GLY A 290 -13.89 13.22 14.56
CA GLY A 290 -14.55 14.38 14.00
C GLY A 290 -16.06 14.35 14.13
N LYS A 291 -16.74 15.07 13.24
CA LYS A 291 -18.22 15.18 13.24
C LYS A 291 -18.75 15.18 11.81
N CYS A 292 -19.93 14.61 11.58
CA CYS A 292 -20.75 14.91 10.43
C CYS A 292 -21.67 16.09 10.79
N LEU A 293 -21.53 17.21 10.09
CA LEU A 293 -22.25 18.45 10.36
C LEU A 293 -23.62 18.50 9.64
N SER A 294 -23.82 17.64 8.63
CA SER A 294 -25.08 17.51 7.94
C SER A 294 -26.16 16.96 8.89
N GLU A 295 -27.37 17.51 8.84
CA GLU A 295 -28.49 17.10 9.71
C GLU A 295 -29.24 15.88 9.16
N SER A 296 -29.26 15.72 7.83
CA SER A 296 -29.96 14.63 7.14
C SER A 296 -29.26 14.20 5.88
N MET A 297 -29.58 13.00 5.41
CA MET A 297 -29.23 12.47 4.09
C MET A 297 -30.40 11.64 3.57
N MET A 298 -30.47 11.45 2.25
CA MET A 298 -31.35 10.44 1.67
C MET A 298 -30.82 9.05 2.04
N LYS A 299 -31.71 8.17 2.50
CA LYS A 299 -31.34 6.80 2.88
C LYS A 299 -30.64 6.08 1.73
N GLY A 300 -29.47 5.55 1.99
CA GLY A 300 -28.64 4.83 1.00
C GLY A 300 -27.96 5.70 -0.04
N ASP A 301 -28.04 7.02 0.04
CA ASP A 301 -27.33 7.92 -0.87
C ASP A 301 -25.85 7.98 -0.51
N THR A 302 -25.02 7.41 -1.36
CA THR A 302 -23.57 7.42 -1.20
C THR A 302 -22.88 8.50 -2.03
N ALA A 303 -23.61 9.21 -2.89
CA ALA A 303 -23.04 10.14 -3.88
C ALA A 303 -23.11 11.62 -3.46
N THR A 304 -24.19 12.02 -2.76
CA THR A 304 -24.36 13.41 -2.34
C THR A 304 -23.35 13.78 -1.26
N PRO A 305 -22.47 14.80 -1.48
CA PRO A 305 -21.51 15.22 -0.48
C PRO A 305 -22.17 15.75 0.79
N LEU A 306 -21.71 15.27 1.94
CA LEU A 306 -22.06 15.77 3.25
C LEU A 306 -20.99 16.74 3.78
N GLU A 307 -21.33 17.49 4.82
CA GLU A 307 -20.38 18.37 5.51
C GLU A 307 -19.77 17.66 6.71
N TRP A 308 -18.44 17.74 6.81
CA TRP A 308 -17.65 17.08 7.84
C TRP A 308 -16.71 18.06 8.53
N GLU A 309 -16.36 17.76 9.77
CA GLU A 309 -15.35 18.47 10.55
C GLU A 309 -14.39 17.46 11.16
N CYS A 310 -13.08 17.64 10.98
CA CYS A 310 -12.08 16.77 11.58
C CYS A 310 -11.70 17.23 13.01
N GLN A 311 -10.86 16.45 13.70
CA GLN A 311 -10.40 16.74 15.06
C GLN A 311 -9.66 18.08 15.22
N PHE A 312 -9.12 18.64 14.13
CA PHE A 312 -8.45 19.94 14.13
C PHE A 312 -9.36 21.10 13.72
N GLY A 313 -10.65 20.83 13.52
CA GLY A 313 -11.66 21.83 13.15
C GLY A 313 -11.68 22.15 11.65
N HIS A 314 -10.96 21.43 10.79
CA HIS A 314 -11.07 21.60 9.34
C HIS A 314 -12.44 21.13 8.87
N ARG A 315 -13.16 21.99 8.13
CA ARG A 315 -14.46 21.69 7.53
C ARG A 315 -14.29 21.38 6.05
N PHE A 316 -14.92 20.31 5.62
CA PHE A 316 -14.81 19.87 4.22
C PHE A 316 -16.10 19.17 3.77
N LYS A 317 -16.28 19.07 2.45
CA LYS A 317 -17.35 18.30 1.84
C LYS A 317 -16.79 17.02 1.24
N ALA A 318 -17.49 15.92 1.43
CA ALA A 318 -17.17 14.63 0.83
C ALA A 318 -18.41 13.73 0.80
N SER A 319 -18.50 12.88 -0.21
CA SER A 319 -19.55 11.88 -0.32
C SER A 319 -19.36 10.73 0.69
N PRO A 320 -20.45 10.08 1.15
CA PRO A 320 -20.35 8.86 1.94
C PRO A 320 -19.52 7.77 1.25
N ALA A 321 -19.59 7.65 -0.08
CA ALA A 321 -18.74 6.70 -0.82
C ALA A 321 -17.25 6.96 -0.60
N LEU A 322 -16.80 8.20 -0.71
CA LEU A 322 -15.39 8.54 -0.50
C LEU A 322 -14.94 8.24 0.94
N ILE A 323 -15.75 8.58 1.93
CA ILE A 323 -15.41 8.46 3.35
C ILE A 323 -15.49 6.99 3.82
N LEU A 324 -16.60 6.30 3.55
CA LEU A 324 -16.83 4.98 4.11
C LEU A 324 -16.30 3.85 3.22
N LEU A 325 -16.53 3.92 1.90
CA LEU A 325 -16.08 2.88 0.98
C LEU A 325 -14.63 3.07 0.55
N GLY A 326 -14.15 4.32 0.46
CA GLY A 326 -12.78 4.65 0.06
C GLY A 326 -11.78 4.78 1.20
N GLY A 327 -12.25 4.94 2.46
CA GLY A 327 -11.39 5.12 3.64
C GLY A 327 -10.74 6.50 3.74
N HIS A 328 -11.16 7.46 2.91
CA HIS A 328 -10.68 8.85 2.97
C HIS A 328 -11.20 9.59 4.20
N TRP A 329 -10.51 10.66 4.56
CA TRP A 329 -10.93 11.60 5.58
C TRP A 329 -10.59 13.04 5.18
N CYS A 330 -10.25 13.90 6.13
CA CYS A 330 -9.98 15.32 5.93
C CYS A 330 -8.86 15.55 4.89
N PRO A 331 -9.09 16.32 3.82
CA PRO A 331 -8.09 16.60 2.79
C PRO A 331 -6.94 17.51 3.26
N GLU A 332 -7.15 18.28 4.35
CA GLU A 332 -6.13 19.13 4.96
C GLU A 332 -5.14 18.33 5.83
N CYS A 333 -5.60 17.19 6.40
CA CYS A 333 -4.80 16.34 7.26
C CYS A 333 -4.17 15.17 6.52
N LEU A 334 -4.87 14.64 5.55
CA LEU A 334 -4.54 13.48 4.74
C LEU A 334 -4.81 13.82 3.28
N PRO A 335 -4.00 13.39 2.32
CA PRO A 335 -3.04 12.28 2.40
C PRO A 335 -1.62 12.64 2.83
N SER A 336 -1.26 13.90 3.02
CA SER A 336 0.12 14.26 3.32
C SER A 336 0.57 13.80 4.70
N PRO A 337 1.68 13.05 4.85
CA PRO A 337 2.08 12.44 6.11
C PRO A 337 2.85 13.40 7.04
N TRP A 338 2.40 14.65 7.14
CA TRP A 338 3.12 15.70 7.85
C TRP A 338 3.05 15.59 9.39
N ASN A 339 1.97 15.02 9.93
CA ASN A 339 1.69 15.02 11.36
C ASN A 339 0.90 13.77 11.81
N TYR A 340 1.28 12.60 11.33
CA TYR A 340 0.53 11.36 11.59
C TYR A 340 0.51 10.95 13.06
N ASP A 341 1.57 11.23 13.81
CA ASP A 341 1.60 10.95 15.26
C ASP A 341 0.53 11.74 16.02
N GLU A 342 0.32 13.01 15.66
CA GLU A 342 -0.72 13.84 16.28
C GLU A 342 -2.13 13.46 15.77
N ILE A 343 -2.26 13.11 14.48
CA ILE A 343 -3.52 12.64 13.92
C ILE A 343 -3.99 11.37 14.64
N ALA A 344 -3.09 10.42 14.87
CA ALA A 344 -3.42 9.15 15.53
C ALA A 344 -3.92 9.31 16.97
N LYS A 345 -3.48 10.35 17.69
CA LYS A 345 -3.93 10.63 19.08
C LYS A 345 -5.42 10.92 19.19
N GLY A 346 -6.00 11.57 18.17
CA GLY A 346 -7.40 12.00 18.18
C GLY A 346 -8.28 11.26 17.17
N ASN A 347 -7.73 10.35 16.37
CA ASN A 347 -8.45 9.61 15.33
C ASN A 347 -8.30 8.09 15.53
N PRO A 348 -9.21 7.44 16.28
CA PRO A 348 -9.18 5.99 16.51
C PRO A 348 -9.13 5.16 15.24
N PHE A 349 -9.81 5.57 14.17
CA PHE A 349 -9.80 4.89 12.90
C PHE A 349 -8.40 4.83 12.29
N PHE A 350 -7.69 5.95 12.25
CA PHE A 350 -6.32 6.02 11.76
C PHE A 350 -5.32 5.35 12.71
N ALA A 351 -5.55 5.46 14.02
CA ALA A 351 -4.70 4.89 15.07
C ALA A 351 -4.55 3.37 14.98
N GLN A 352 -5.55 2.66 14.44
CA GLN A 352 -5.50 1.21 14.23
C GLN A 352 -4.37 0.81 13.27
N VAL A 353 -4.08 1.62 12.27
CA VAL A 353 -2.93 1.41 11.39
C VAL A 353 -1.65 1.89 12.04
N TRP A 354 -1.68 3.09 12.63
CA TRP A 354 -0.45 3.80 13.01
C TRP A 354 0.28 3.17 14.19
N TYR A 355 -0.42 2.87 15.27
CA TYR A 355 0.22 2.43 16.52
C TYR A 355 0.76 1.00 16.53
N HIS A 356 0.63 0.23 15.45
CA HIS A 356 1.31 -1.05 15.34
C HIS A 356 2.79 -0.92 15.01
N ASN A 357 3.15 0.14 14.28
CA ASN A 357 4.54 0.38 13.86
C ASN A 357 5.14 1.63 14.49
N HIS A 358 4.35 2.39 15.25
CA HIS A 358 4.74 3.66 15.86
C HIS A 358 4.38 3.68 17.35
N SER A 359 5.31 4.14 18.17
CA SER A 359 5.04 4.34 19.59
C SER A 359 4.11 5.54 19.79
N LYS A 360 3.28 5.50 20.85
CA LYS A 360 2.43 6.65 21.25
C LYS A 360 3.26 7.85 21.76
N GLU A 361 4.51 7.60 22.09
CA GLU A 361 5.48 8.63 22.54
C GLU A 361 6.19 9.29 21.34
N GLU A 362 6.08 8.74 20.13
CA GLU A 362 6.61 9.41 18.94
C GLU A 362 5.86 10.72 18.70
N ASN A 363 6.60 11.71 18.20
CA ASN A 363 6.07 13.01 17.82
C ASN A 363 6.85 13.54 16.62
N ASN A 364 6.79 12.79 15.52
CA ASN A 364 7.47 13.15 14.28
C ASN A 364 6.60 14.14 13.50
N TYR A 365 7.21 15.21 13.08
CA TYR A 365 6.63 16.21 12.21
C TYR A 365 7.49 16.34 10.97
N TYR A 366 6.90 16.10 9.82
CA TYR A 366 7.59 16.18 8.54
C TYR A 366 7.20 17.49 7.85
N GLY A 367 8.18 18.38 7.66
CA GLY A 367 7.97 19.66 6.98
C GLY A 367 7.75 19.51 5.47
N GLU A 368 7.45 20.60 4.80
CA GLU A 368 7.24 20.63 3.34
C GLU A 368 8.50 20.21 2.56
N ASP A 369 9.68 20.37 3.14
CA ASP A 369 10.96 19.95 2.58
C ASP A 369 11.10 18.44 2.37
N ILE A 370 10.26 17.61 3.01
CA ILE A 370 10.19 16.18 2.68
C ILE A 370 9.79 15.96 1.22
N PHE A 371 9.14 16.95 0.63
CA PHE A 371 8.66 16.94 -0.74
C PHE A 371 9.65 17.59 -1.72
N ASP A 372 10.66 18.30 -1.21
CA ASP A 372 11.70 18.93 -2.00
C ASP A 372 12.76 17.90 -2.39
N GLY A 373 12.72 17.38 -3.57
CA GLY A 373 13.80 16.47 -3.96
C GLY A 373 13.50 15.50 -5.07
N TRP A 374 12.52 15.84 -5.85
CA TRP A 374 12.11 15.06 -7.02
C TRP A 374 12.76 15.56 -8.34
N GLU A 375 13.88 16.28 -8.25
CA GLU A 375 14.70 16.61 -9.42
C GLU A 375 15.73 15.52 -9.73
#